data_5b5722aaa1454968e356ddec0ad5fe98
#
_entry.id   5b5722aaa1454968e356ddec0ad5fe98
#
_cell.length_a   1.000
_cell.length_b   1.000
_cell.length_c   1.000
_cell.angle_alpha   90.00
_cell.angle_beta   90.00
_cell.angle_gamma   90.00
#
_symmetry.space_group_name_H-M   'P 1'
#
loop_
_entity.id
_entity.type
_entity.pdbx_description
1 polymer ?
#
loop_
_entity_poly.entity_id
_entity_poly.type
_entity_poly.pdbx_seq_one_letter_code
_entity_poly.pdbx_strand_id
1 'polypeptide(L)'
;CVISSNNYITFDLTKANQYSPWVIGAPIPNPGFDPENSIMAPWQDIHPGIGGSITYGVHGVAPNRVFIARWDGVPMFSCTSTLFSSYIYLYETTNAIETHVLDKALCSTWNNGASIHGLVDATSTNYTIVNDPILNQPRNYPLQWTAYNDAWQFNPSSSGSYTTTQIPYGGG
;
A
#
# COMPACT_ATOMS: atom_id res chain seq x y z
N CYS A 1 -0.86 -2.39 -14.70
CA CYS A 1 -0.11 -2.38 -13.45
C CYS A 1 0.25 -3.81 -13.03
N VAL A 2 1.17 -3.94 -12.11
CA VAL A 2 1.55 -5.18 -11.46
C VAL A 2 1.07 -5.13 -10.01
N ILE A 3 0.33 -6.16 -9.58
CA ILE A 3 -0.13 -6.30 -8.20
C ILE A 3 0.87 -7.20 -7.48
N SER A 4 1.50 -6.65 -6.44
CA SER A 4 2.53 -7.36 -5.68
C SER A 4 1.93 -8.28 -4.62
N SER A 5 2.64 -9.39 -4.33
CA SER A 5 2.35 -10.21 -3.14
C SER A 5 2.53 -9.43 -1.82
N ASN A 6 3.34 -8.36 -1.80
CA ASN A 6 3.70 -7.59 -0.61
C ASN A 6 2.93 -6.27 -0.49
N ASN A 7 1.65 -6.29 -0.92
CA ASN A 7 0.66 -5.24 -0.70
C ASN A 7 1.02 -3.86 -1.28
N TYR A 8 1.42 -3.84 -2.52
CA TYR A 8 1.55 -2.64 -3.32
C TYR A 8 1.16 -2.88 -4.77
N ILE A 9 0.87 -1.83 -5.50
CA ILE A 9 0.71 -1.83 -6.96
C ILE A 9 1.87 -1.03 -7.53
N THR A 10 2.52 -1.54 -8.59
CA THR A 10 3.47 -0.74 -9.39
C THR A 10 3.01 -0.61 -10.83
N PHE A 11 3.34 0.53 -11.45
CA PHE A 11 3.12 0.78 -12.87
C PHE A 11 4.35 0.45 -13.73
N ASP A 12 5.44 -0.01 -13.10
CA ASP A 12 6.58 -0.59 -13.82
C ASP A 12 6.28 -2.04 -14.22
N LEU A 13 5.91 -2.22 -15.48
CA LEU A 13 5.54 -3.53 -16.03
C LEU A 13 6.73 -4.50 -16.12
N THR A 14 7.97 -4.02 -16.03
CA THR A 14 9.16 -4.89 -16.01
C THR A 14 9.25 -5.73 -14.74
N LYS A 15 8.51 -5.35 -13.70
CA LYS A 15 8.41 -6.09 -12.43
C LYS A 15 7.45 -7.27 -12.49
N ALA A 16 6.71 -7.46 -13.60
CA ALA A 16 5.82 -8.60 -13.75
C ALA A 16 6.61 -9.92 -13.68
N ASN A 17 6.10 -10.88 -12.89
CA ASN A 17 6.72 -12.18 -12.64
C ASN A 17 8.11 -12.12 -11.96
N GLN A 18 8.44 -11.00 -11.34
CA GLN A 18 9.64 -10.86 -10.51
C GLN A 18 9.30 -11.11 -9.04
N TYR A 19 10.32 -11.36 -8.23
CA TYR A 19 10.15 -11.38 -6.77
C TYR A 19 9.80 -9.98 -6.27
N SER A 20 8.75 -9.90 -5.44
CA SER A 20 8.41 -8.66 -4.75
C SER A 20 9.48 -8.31 -3.72
N PRO A 21 9.97 -7.07 -3.64
CA PRO A 21 10.84 -6.66 -2.54
C PRO A 21 10.14 -6.88 -1.19
N TRP A 22 10.88 -7.44 -0.24
CA TRP A 22 10.38 -7.82 1.09
C TRP A 22 11.17 -7.21 2.24
N VAL A 23 12.38 -6.72 1.98
CA VAL A 23 13.22 -6.08 3.00
C VAL A 23 12.90 -4.60 3.05
N ILE A 24 12.46 -4.13 4.23
CA ILE A 24 12.21 -2.73 4.51
C ILE A 24 13.28 -2.27 5.50
N GLY A 25 14.36 -1.71 4.98
CA GLY A 25 15.54 -1.32 5.77
C GLY A 25 15.90 0.17 5.72
N ALA A 26 15.14 0.96 4.95
CA ALA A 26 15.34 2.40 4.83
C ALA A 26 14.00 3.11 4.54
N PRO A 27 13.88 4.40 4.82
CA PRO A 27 12.71 5.18 4.43
C PRO A 27 12.67 5.39 2.91
N ILE A 28 11.46 5.48 2.35
CA ILE A 28 11.29 5.99 0.98
C ILE A 28 11.38 7.53 1.00
N PRO A 29 11.88 8.16 -0.07
CA PRO A 29 12.34 7.54 -1.31
C PRO A 29 13.74 6.93 -1.13
N ASN A 30 13.93 5.73 -1.68
CA ASN A 30 15.22 5.00 -1.64
C ASN A 30 15.48 4.35 -3.01
N PRO A 31 15.91 5.15 -4.01
CA PRO A 31 16.03 4.72 -5.39
C PRO A 31 16.81 3.42 -5.56
N GLY A 32 16.24 2.48 -6.32
CA GLY A 32 16.81 1.17 -6.59
C GLY A 32 16.57 0.10 -5.51
N PHE A 33 15.92 0.44 -4.39
CA PHE A 33 15.66 -0.51 -3.29
C PHE A 33 14.19 -0.61 -2.91
N ASP A 34 13.41 0.45 -3.08
CA ASP A 34 11.98 0.49 -2.85
C ASP A 34 11.19 0.06 -4.11
N PRO A 35 9.91 -0.32 -3.98
CA PRO A 35 9.06 -0.53 -5.13
C PRO A 35 8.72 0.81 -5.79
N GLU A 36 9.53 1.20 -6.77
CA GLU A 36 9.37 2.43 -7.54
C GLU A 36 8.07 2.44 -8.35
N ASN A 37 7.60 3.64 -8.73
CA ASN A 37 6.36 3.87 -9.50
C ASN A 37 5.18 3.14 -8.86
N SER A 38 4.99 3.31 -7.56
CA SER A 38 4.11 2.43 -6.80
C SER A 38 3.18 3.14 -5.82
N ILE A 39 2.11 2.41 -5.49
CA ILE A 39 1.13 2.70 -4.44
C ILE A 39 1.28 1.62 -3.37
N MET A 40 1.69 2.01 -2.19
CA MET A 40 1.95 1.13 -1.04
C MET A 40 0.83 1.26 0.00
N ALA A 41 0.12 0.16 0.34
CA ALA A 41 -1.09 0.25 1.15
C ALA A 41 -1.24 -0.75 2.32
N PRO A 42 -0.26 -0.90 3.22
CA PRO A 42 1.14 -0.54 3.17
C PRO A 42 2.02 -1.61 2.50
N TRP A 43 3.15 -1.21 1.95
CA TRP A 43 4.19 -2.18 1.60
C TRP A 43 4.74 -2.83 2.86
N GLN A 44 4.60 -4.13 2.92
CA GLN A 44 5.11 -5.00 4.00
C GLN A 44 5.23 -6.43 3.48
N ASP A 45 6.04 -7.24 4.14
CA ASP A 45 6.21 -8.64 3.75
C ASP A 45 5.07 -9.49 4.29
N ILE A 46 4.27 -10.05 3.37
CA ILE A 46 3.15 -10.95 3.66
C ILE A 46 3.27 -12.23 2.83
N HIS A 47 2.65 -13.31 3.28
CA HIS A 47 2.86 -14.64 2.75
C HIS A 47 1.59 -15.26 2.13
N PRO A 48 1.15 -14.82 0.93
CA PRO A 48 -0.06 -15.34 0.31
C PRO A 48 0.05 -16.82 -0.11
N GLY A 49 1.27 -17.39 -0.13
CA GLY A 49 1.49 -18.80 -0.43
C GLY A 49 0.99 -19.76 0.63
N ILE A 50 0.67 -19.31 1.85
CA ILE A 50 0.18 -20.13 2.95
C ILE A 50 -1.25 -19.81 3.37
N GLY A 51 -1.85 -18.74 2.85
CA GLY A 51 -3.25 -18.39 3.16
C GLY A 51 -3.66 -17.02 2.65
N GLY A 52 -4.95 -16.72 2.79
CA GLY A 52 -5.56 -15.51 2.28
C GLY A 52 -5.75 -15.52 0.76
N SER A 53 -6.10 -14.38 0.23
CA SER A 53 -6.28 -14.21 -1.21
C SER A 53 -5.88 -12.83 -1.68
N ILE A 54 -5.42 -12.75 -2.93
CA ILE A 54 -5.19 -11.50 -3.65
C ILE A 54 -6.10 -11.50 -4.87
N THR A 55 -6.99 -10.54 -4.95
CA THR A 55 -7.96 -10.41 -6.03
C THR A 55 -7.99 -9.00 -6.59
N TYR A 56 -8.46 -8.85 -7.82
CA TYR A 56 -8.64 -7.55 -8.42
C TYR A 56 -9.82 -7.52 -9.40
N GLY A 57 -10.31 -6.34 -9.67
CA GLY A 57 -11.41 -6.15 -10.63
C GLY A 57 -11.63 -4.69 -10.97
N VAL A 58 -12.55 -4.47 -11.89
CA VAL A 58 -13.01 -3.13 -12.28
C VAL A 58 -14.52 -3.07 -12.02
N HIS A 59 -14.95 -2.02 -11.33
CA HIS A 59 -16.35 -1.73 -11.07
C HIS A 59 -16.76 -0.43 -11.76
N GLY A 60 -18.04 -0.34 -12.14
CA GLY A 60 -18.59 0.85 -12.81
C GLY A 60 -18.43 0.84 -14.34
N VAL A 61 -18.80 1.95 -14.95
CA VAL A 61 -18.73 2.16 -16.42
C VAL A 61 -17.92 3.41 -16.74
N ALA A 62 -17.18 3.35 -17.84
CA ALA A 62 -16.43 4.51 -18.31
C ALA A 62 -17.34 5.74 -18.48
N PRO A 63 -16.88 6.94 -18.09
CA PRO A 63 -15.54 7.28 -17.62
C PRO A 63 -15.37 7.23 -16.07
N ASN A 64 -16.26 6.55 -15.36
CA ASN A 64 -16.30 6.52 -13.89
C ASN A 64 -16.01 5.11 -13.35
N ARG A 65 -15.04 4.42 -13.94
CA ARG A 65 -14.62 3.10 -13.45
C ARG A 65 -13.70 3.24 -12.23
N VAL A 66 -13.77 2.23 -11.37
CA VAL A 66 -12.86 2.07 -10.23
C VAL A 66 -12.16 0.73 -10.37
N PHE A 67 -10.83 0.75 -10.46
CA PHE A 67 -10.03 -0.46 -10.33
C PHE A 67 -9.81 -0.72 -8.84
N ILE A 68 -10.00 -1.98 -8.43
CA ILE A 68 -9.87 -2.40 -7.03
C ILE A 68 -8.90 -3.56 -6.97
N ALA A 69 -7.89 -3.47 -6.12
CA ALA A 69 -7.04 -4.59 -5.73
C ALA A 69 -7.22 -4.86 -4.24
N ARG A 70 -7.30 -6.15 -3.88
CA ARG A 70 -7.62 -6.60 -2.52
C ARG A 70 -6.65 -7.66 -2.07
N TRP A 71 -6.21 -7.53 -0.83
CA TRP A 71 -5.49 -8.54 -0.06
C TRP A 71 -6.36 -8.88 1.14
N ASP A 72 -6.88 -10.10 1.20
CA ASP A 72 -7.83 -10.54 2.21
C ASP A 72 -7.24 -11.67 3.06
N GLY A 73 -7.10 -11.42 4.37
CA GLY A 73 -6.68 -12.43 5.35
C GLY A 73 -5.33 -13.06 5.03
N VAL A 74 -4.41 -12.30 4.42
CA VAL A 74 -3.08 -12.82 4.06
C VAL A 74 -2.19 -12.87 5.30
N PRO A 75 -1.58 -14.03 5.63
CA PRO A 75 -0.66 -14.14 6.76
C PRO A 75 0.55 -13.22 6.60
N MET A 76 0.98 -12.58 7.70
CA MET A 76 2.23 -11.82 7.72
C MET A 76 3.41 -12.79 7.68
N PHE A 77 4.46 -12.44 6.94
CA PHE A 77 5.69 -13.23 6.93
C PHE A 77 6.31 -13.22 8.34
N SER A 78 6.82 -14.38 8.80
CA SER A 78 7.34 -14.60 10.16
C SER A 78 6.30 -14.57 11.29
N CYS A 79 5.13 -13.92 11.13
CA CYS A 79 4.04 -13.90 12.11
C CYS A 79 2.78 -14.54 11.50
N THR A 80 2.86 -15.79 11.09
CA THR A 80 1.85 -16.44 10.22
C THR A 80 0.48 -16.65 10.85
N SER A 81 0.36 -16.52 12.16
CA SER A 81 -0.93 -16.48 12.87
C SER A 81 -1.61 -15.09 12.81
N THR A 82 -0.87 -14.08 12.39
CA THR A 82 -1.38 -12.72 12.23
C THR A 82 -1.78 -12.49 10.79
N LEU A 83 -3.05 -12.17 10.57
CA LEU A 83 -3.59 -11.92 9.24
C LEU A 83 -3.61 -10.42 8.95
N PHE A 84 -3.47 -10.12 7.68
CA PHE A 84 -3.48 -8.77 7.16
C PHE A 84 -4.54 -8.64 6.05
N SER A 85 -5.24 -7.50 6.02
CA SER A 85 -6.21 -7.19 4.96
C SER A 85 -6.17 -5.71 4.59
N SER A 86 -6.13 -5.45 3.28
CA SER A 86 -6.21 -4.09 2.75
C SER A 86 -6.73 -4.04 1.32
N TYR A 87 -7.19 -2.86 0.89
CA TYR A 87 -7.66 -2.60 -0.46
C TYR A 87 -7.03 -1.33 -1.01
N ILE A 88 -6.80 -1.32 -2.34
CA ILE A 88 -6.41 -0.13 -3.10
C ILE A 88 -7.49 0.13 -4.15
N TYR A 89 -7.98 1.36 -4.22
CA TYR A 89 -8.94 1.83 -5.21
C TYR A 89 -8.28 2.88 -6.09
N LEU A 90 -8.39 2.70 -7.42
CA LEU A 90 -7.93 3.67 -8.41
C LEU A 90 -9.12 4.20 -9.17
N TYR A 91 -9.40 5.49 -9.05
CA TYR A 91 -10.54 6.15 -9.66
C TYR A 91 -10.18 6.69 -11.05
N GLU A 92 -10.89 6.20 -12.09
CA GLU A 92 -10.82 6.76 -13.44
C GLU A 92 -11.25 8.23 -13.41
N THR A 93 -10.75 9.06 -14.30
CA THR A 93 -11.08 10.49 -14.46
C THR A 93 -10.51 11.39 -13.35
N THR A 94 -10.74 11.08 -12.10
CA THR A 94 -10.26 11.93 -11.00
C THR A 94 -8.80 11.68 -10.66
N ASN A 95 -8.25 10.51 -11.03
CA ASN A 95 -6.94 10.02 -10.62
C ASN A 95 -6.74 9.99 -9.09
N ALA A 96 -7.83 10.05 -8.34
CA ALA A 96 -7.77 9.81 -6.90
C ALA A 96 -7.40 8.36 -6.62
N ILE A 97 -6.71 8.15 -5.52
CA ILE A 97 -6.33 6.82 -5.03
C ILE A 97 -6.86 6.70 -3.61
N GLU A 98 -7.48 5.58 -3.28
CA GLU A 98 -7.80 5.28 -1.90
C GLU A 98 -7.08 4.01 -1.45
N THR A 99 -6.68 4.01 -0.20
CA THR A 99 -6.10 2.86 0.49
C THR A 99 -6.89 2.59 1.75
N HIS A 100 -7.37 1.36 1.89
CA HIS A 100 -8.16 0.94 3.05
C HIS A 100 -7.41 -0.18 3.75
N VAL A 101 -6.92 0.08 4.95
CA VAL A 101 -6.25 -0.91 5.81
C VAL A 101 -7.26 -1.40 6.82
N LEU A 102 -7.76 -2.63 6.62
CA LEU A 102 -8.81 -3.20 7.45
C LEU A 102 -8.26 -3.73 8.75
N ASP A 103 -7.15 -4.44 8.65
CA ASP A 103 -6.46 -5.00 9.79
C ASP A 103 -4.96 -5.10 9.51
N LYS A 104 -4.19 -4.40 10.30
CA LYS A 104 -2.73 -4.43 10.31
C LYS A 104 -2.22 -4.44 11.73
N ALA A 105 -1.87 -5.61 12.19
CA ALA A 105 -1.15 -5.76 13.45
C ALA A 105 0.37 -5.57 13.25
N LEU A 106 1.12 -5.63 14.33
CA LEU A 106 2.58 -5.53 14.32
C LEU A 106 3.22 -6.91 14.30
N CYS A 107 4.18 -7.11 13.38
CA CYS A 107 5.07 -8.27 13.37
C CYS A 107 6.51 -7.80 13.61
N SER A 108 6.88 -7.65 14.87
CA SER A 108 8.21 -7.11 15.26
C SER A 108 9.37 -8.07 14.99
N THR A 109 9.10 -9.35 14.78
CA THR A 109 10.13 -10.37 14.48
C THR A 109 10.68 -10.31 13.06
N TRP A 110 10.08 -9.50 12.18
CA TRP A 110 10.47 -9.34 10.80
C TRP A 110 10.47 -7.88 10.38
N ASN A 111 11.47 -7.45 9.61
CA ASN A 111 11.66 -6.05 9.21
C ASN A 111 11.53 -5.05 10.36
N ASN A 112 11.82 -5.47 11.59
CA ASN A 112 11.61 -4.68 12.81
C ASN A 112 10.17 -4.12 12.93
N GLY A 113 9.18 -4.80 12.35
CA GLY A 113 7.78 -4.34 12.30
C GLY A 113 7.51 -3.15 11.39
N ALA A 114 8.50 -2.73 10.61
CA ALA A 114 8.36 -1.60 9.70
C ALA A 114 7.44 -1.94 8.52
N SER A 115 6.70 -0.92 8.07
CA SER A 115 5.89 -0.96 6.86
C SER A 115 5.69 0.46 6.34
N ILE A 116 5.53 0.62 5.04
CA ILE A 116 5.48 1.94 4.40
C ILE A 116 4.11 2.15 3.76
N HIS A 117 3.47 3.29 4.07
CA HIS A 117 2.16 3.65 3.54
C HIS A 117 2.24 4.98 2.78
N GLY A 118 2.21 4.89 1.46
CA GLY A 118 2.36 6.06 0.61
C GLY A 118 2.50 5.76 -0.87
N LEU A 119 2.95 6.76 -1.59
CA LEU A 119 3.19 6.74 -3.03
C LEU A 119 4.63 7.13 -3.32
N VAL A 120 5.19 6.56 -4.38
CA VAL A 120 6.48 7.00 -4.94
C VAL A 120 6.40 6.97 -6.47
N ASP A 121 7.00 7.96 -7.12
CA ASP A 121 7.04 8.05 -8.57
C ASP A 121 8.08 7.12 -9.22
N ALA A 122 8.12 7.11 -10.55
CA ALA A 122 9.05 6.27 -11.31
C ALA A 122 10.53 6.64 -11.15
N THR A 123 10.82 7.80 -10.63
CA THR A 123 12.19 8.29 -10.41
C THR A 123 12.62 8.23 -8.95
N SER A 124 11.73 7.81 -8.07
CA SER A 124 11.89 7.86 -6.60
C SER A 124 12.32 9.25 -6.09
N THR A 125 11.85 10.31 -6.73
CA THR A 125 12.13 11.70 -6.31
C THR A 125 10.91 12.38 -5.73
N ASN A 126 9.70 12.06 -6.26
CA ASN A 126 8.45 12.56 -5.71
C ASN A 126 7.75 11.43 -4.97
N TYR A 127 7.34 11.72 -3.76
CA TYR A 127 6.67 10.76 -2.90
C TYR A 127 5.63 11.45 -2.01
N THR A 128 4.68 10.69 -1.54
CA THR A 128 3.66 11.14 -0.59
C THR A 128 3.49 10.05 0.47
N ILE A 129 3.67 10.40 1.74
CA ILE A 129 3.56 9.46 2.86
C ILE A 129 2.35 9.84 3.70
N VAL A 130 1.61 8.83 4.13
CA VAL A 130 0.55 8.99 5.14
C VAL A 130 1.19 9.31 6.49
N ASN A 131 0.70 10.38 7.13
CA ASN A 131 1.08 10.68 8.51
C ASN A 131 0.18 9.91 9.47
N ASP A 132 0.77 9.13 10.36
CA ASP A 132 0.01 8.33 11.33
C ASP A 132 -0.78 9.25 12.27
N PRO A 133 -2.11 9.10 12.38
CA PRO A 133 -2.93 10.04 13.15
C PRO A 133 -2.76 9.91 14.67
N ILE A 134 -2.24 8.80 15.15
CA ILE A 134 -2.02 8.55 16.59
C ILE A 134 -0.60 8.94 16.99
N LEU A 135 0.38 8.49 16.20
CA LEU A 135 1.80 8.69 16.50
C LEU A 135 2.31 10.04 16.00
N ASN A 136 1.56 10.71 15.12
CA ASN A 136 1.92 11.98 14.47
C ASN A 136 3.30 11.93 13.80
N GLN A 137 3.58 10.81 13.12
CA GLN A 137 4.83 10.55 12.39
C GLN A 137 4.51 9.93 11.03
N PRO A 138 5.37 10.13 10.01
CA PRO A 138 5.16 9.51 8.72
C PRO A 138 5.22 7.98 8.83
N ARG A 139 4.25 7.29 8.23
CA ARG A 139 4.22 5.82 8.11
C ARG A 139 5.30 5.35 7.14
N ASN A 140 6.52 5.56 7.52
CA ASN A 140 7.75 5.27 6.79
C ASN A 140 8.75 4.56 7.71
N TYR A 141 9.78 3.93 7.16
CA TYR A 141 10.82 3.32 7.98
C TYR A 141 11.49 4.37 8.89
N PRO A 142 11.81 4.07 10.13
CA PRO A 142 11.65 2.80 10.86
C PRO A 142 10.36 2.72 11.71
N LEU A 143 9.34 3.52 11.42
CA LEU A 143 8.13 3.58 12.25
C LEU A 143 7.43 2.21 12.33
N GLN A 144 7.13 1.78 13.55
CA GLN A 144 6.22 0.68 13.84
C GLN A 144 4.82 1.25 14.10
N TRP A 145 3.83 0.75 13.38
CA TRP A 145 2.47 1.23 13.51
C TRP A 145 1.46 0.11 13.24
N THR A 146 0.27 0.28 13.77
CA THR A 146 -0.88 -0.61 13.57
C THR A 146 -2.05 0.19 13.00
N ALA A 147 -2.97 -0.48 12.33
CA ALA A 147 -4.18 0.14 11.83
C ALA A 147 -5.35 -0.84 11.86
N TYR A 148 -6.54 -0.30 12.09
CA TYR A 148 -7.80 -1.03 12.03
C TYR A 148 -8.89 -0.12 11.46
N ASN A 149 -9.54 -0.56 10.37
CA ASN A 149 -10.55 0.24 9.66
C ASN A 149 -10.06 1.67 9.35
N ASP A 150 -8.84 1.76 8.83
CA ASP A 150 -8.16 3.01 8.54
C ASP A 150 -8.12 3.26 7.04
N ALA A 151 -8.69 4.38 6.60
CA ALA A 151 -8.81 4.68 5.18
C ALA A 151 -8.26 6.07 4.86
N TRP A 152 -7.54 6.15 3.74
CA TRP A 152 -6.88 7.36 3.26
C TRP A 152 -7.15 7.58 1.78
N GLN A 153 -7.42 8.82 1.43
CA GLN A 153 -7.51 9.27 0.05
C GLN A 153 -6.28 10.11 -0.29
N PHE A 154 -5.67 9.76 -1.42
CA PHE A 154 -4.62 10.54 -2.07
C PHE A 154 -5.26 11.32 -3.21
N ASN A 155 -5.21 12.63 -3.11
CA ASN A 155 -5.79 13.53 -4.09
C ASN A 155 -4.69 14.14 -4.96
N PRO A 156 -4.79 14.06 -6.29
CA PRO A 156 -3.80 14.68 -7.16
C PRO A 156 -3.84 16.20 -6.99
N SER A 157 -2.67 16.81 -6.93
CA SER A 157 -2.52 18.25 -6.90
C SER A 157 -2.14 18.82 -8.27
N SER A 158 -2.28 20.12 -8.46
CA SER A 158 -1.90 20.80 -9.70
C SER A 158 -0.40 20.75 -10.02
N SER A 159 0.43 20.39 -9.05
CA SER A 159 1.88 20.26 -9.19
C SER A 159 2.34 18.84 -9.60
N GLY A 160 1.41 17.92 -9.88
CA GLY A 160 1.73 16.53 -10.19
C GLY A 160 2.12 15.68 -8.98
N SER A 161 1.92 16.19 -7.77
CA SER A 161 2.05 15.48 -6.51
C SER A 161 0.67 15.09 -5.96
N TYR A 162 0.66 14.41 -4.83
CA TYR A 162 -0.55 14.02 -4.12
C TYR A 162 -0.57 14.62 -2.72
N THR A 163 -1.77 14.92 -2.23
CA THR A 163 -2.04 15.23 -0.82
C THR A 163 -2.85 14.10 -0.19
N THR A 164 -2.66 13.86 1.10
CA THR A 164 -3.39 12.80 1.83
C THR A 164 -4.48 13.38 2.71
N THR A 165 -5.62 12.70 2.73
CA THR A 165 -6.73 13.01 3.64
C THR A 165 -7.24 11.70 4.24
N GLN A 166 -7.35 11.63 5.56
CA GLN A 166 -8.02 10.50 6.19
C GLN A 166 -9.52 10.59 5.90
N ILE A 167 -10.09 9.50 5.45
CA ILE A 167 -11.52 9.39 5.14
C ILE A 167 -12.19 8.41 6.08
N PRO A 168 -13.51 8.53 6.30
CA PRO A 168 -14.25 7.51 7.05
C PRO A 168 -14.08 6.16 6.38
N TYR A 169 -13.80 5.13 7.16
CA TYR A 169 -13.81 3.77 6.65
C TYR A 169 -15.24 3.42 6.24
N GLY A 170 -15.50 3.44 4.95
CA GLY A 170 -16.74 2.96 4.37
C GLY A 170 -16.62 1.46 4.16
N GLY A 171 -17.19 0.67 5.04
CA GLY A 171 -17.37 -0.75 4.78
C GLY A 171 -18.26 -0.87 3.54
N GLY A 172 -17.66 -1.20 2.39
CA GLY A 172 -18.36 -1.48 1.15
C GLY A 172 -18.98 -2.87 1.18
#